data_8be18eeaad1f2ed8b25bffdd94aa8fa3
#
_entry.id   8be18eeaad1f2ed8b25bffdd94aa8fa3
#
_cell.length_a   1.000
_cell.length_b   1.000
_cell.length_c   1.000
_cell.angle_alpha   90.00
_cell.angle_beta   90.00
_cell.angle_gamma   90.00
#
_symmetry.space_group_name_H-M   'P 1'
#
loop_
_entity.id
_entity.type
_entity.pdbx_description
1 polymer ?
#
loop_
_entity_poly.entity_id
_entity_poly.type
_entity_poly.pdbx_seq_one_letter_code
_entity_poly.pdbx_strand_id
1 'polypeptide(L)'
;MTGPNLVSIKRALISVSDKTGIVDFARALQAQGVELLSTGGTYKLLVENQIPATEIADYTGFPEMMDGRVKTLHPKVHGGILARRGQDDAVMQEHGIQPIDLVVVNLYPFEKTVAKPDCSLEDAVENIDIGGPTMVRAAAKNHAHVAIVVSPARYPAILQELQANNGQLSLATRFDLAIAAYEHTAAYDGAIANYFGRLVAPGSENFPRTFNTQFIKVQEMRYGENPHQKAAFYREANLNEASVASAQQLQGKELSFNNVADTDAALETVKLFQNPACVIVKHANPCGVAEANDILAAYEKAFATDPESAFGGIIAFNRELDARTAKAIVDKQFVEVIIAPSVSAEASAVVSEKKNVRLLQCGQWGEKSLPGLDYKRVTGGLLVQDRDLGMVTLDDLEVVTKRAPTEEELQDLLFAWKVAKMVKSNAIVYASGRQTIGVGAGQMSRVNSARIAAIKAEHAGLKVKGSVMASDAFFPFRDGIDNAAAVGIAAVIQPGGSVRDEEVIAAADEHGMAMVFTRMRHFRH
;
A
#
# COMPACT_ATOMS: atom_id res chain seq x y z
N MET A 1 14.37 22.28 -21.51
CA MET A 1 15.63 21.74 -20.95
C MET A 1 16.79 22.46 -21.62
N THR A 2 17.71 23.00 -20.85
CA THR A 2 18.90 23.70 -21.35
C THR A 2 20.13 22.86 -21.06
N GLY A 3 21.01 22.67 -22.07
CA GLY A 3 22.24 21.88 -21.95
C GLY A 3 22.56 21.12 -23.23
N PRO A 4 23.78 20.52 -23.35
CA PRO A 4 24.16 19.75 -24.52
C PRO A 4 23.29 18.49 -24.63
N ASN A 5 22.88 18.16 -25.85
CA ASN A 5 22.00 17.01 -26.11
C ASN A 5 22.63 15.67 -25.69
N LEU A 6 23.93 15.51 -25.91
CA LEU A 6 24.71 14.35 -25.54
C LEU A 6 25.94 14.77 -24.73
N VAL A 7 26.28 14.02 -23.70
CA VAL A 7 27.50 14.22 -22.87
C VAL A 7 28.26 12.92 -22.79
N SER A 8 29.56 12.98 -23.13
CA SER A 8 30.46 11.85 -23.02
C SER A 8 30.78 11.55 -21.55
N ILE A 9 30.72 10.29 -21.19
CA ILE A 9 31.09 9.82 -19.86
C ILE A 9 32.54 9.34 -19.91
N LYS A 10 33.44 10.15 -19.34
CA LYS A 10 34.89 9.86 -19.30
C LYS A 10 35.36 9.50 -17.91
N ARG A 11 34.70 10.01 -16.87
CA ARG A 11 35.05 9.71 -15.47
C ARG A 11 33.77 9.50 -14.65
N ALA A 12 33.76 8.41 -13.89
CA ALA A 12 32.66 8.06 -12.99
C ALA A 12 33.14 7.98 -11.54
N LEU A 13 32.36 8.55 -10.62
CA LEU A 13 32.53 8.37 -9.19
C LEU A 13 31.48 7.39 -8.68
N ILE A 14 31.95 6.25 -8.12
CA ILE A 14 31.12 5.14 -7.65
C ILE A 14 31.27 4.98 -6.13
N SER A 15 30.21 5.23 -5.39
CA SER A 15 30.15 5.06 -3.94
C SER A 15 28.77 4.56 -3.53
N VAL A 16 28.60 3.26 -3.41
CA VAL A 16 27.30 2.64 -3.16
C VAL A 16 27.28 1.85 -1.86
N SER A 17 26.17 1.92 -1.13
CA SER A 17 25.86 1.06 0.01
C SER A 17 25.31 -0.29 -0.47
N ASP A 18 24.27 -0.26 -1.31
CA ASP A 18 23.78 -1.45 -2.01
C ASP A 18 24.70 -1.80 -3.19
N LYS A 19 25.36 -2.95 -3.10
CA LYS A 19 26.34 -3.45 -4.07
C LYS A 19 25.74 -4.22 -5.24
N THR A 20 24.41 -4.33 -5.31
CA THR A 20 23.72 -5.11 -6.34
C THR A 20 24.11 -4.64 -7.75
N GLY A 21 24.67 -5.55 -8.56
CA GLY A 21 25.04 -5.33 -9.96
C GLY A 21 26.18 -4.34 -10.21
N ILE A 22 26.81 -3.77 -9.15
CA ILE A 22 27.81 -2.70 -9.32
C ILE A 22 29.10 -3.19 -9.97
N VAL A 23 29.51 -4.44 -9.74
CA VAL A 23 30.74 -5.01 -10.33
C VAL A 23 30.60 -5.10 -11.85
N ASP A 24 29.48 -5.63 -12.35
CA ASP A 24 29.24 -5.75 -13.78
C ASP A 24 29.04 -4.39 -14.45
N PHE A 25 28.36 -3.46 -13.76
CA PHE A 25 28.20 -2.09 -14.23
C PHE A 25 29.55 -1.37 -14.35
N ALA A 26 30.40 -1.43 -13.32
CA ALA A 26 31.72 -0.82 -13.31
C ALA A 26 32.65 -1.43 -14.38
N ARG A 27 32.61 -2.77 -14.55
CA ARG A 27 33.37 -3.46 -15.60
C ARG A 27 32.96 -3.00 -17.01
N ALA A 28 31.67 -2.82 -17.23
CA ALA A 28 31.16 -2.34 -18.51
C ALA A 28 31.54 -0.88 -18.79
N LEU A 29 31.57 -0.02 -17.78
CA LEU A 29 32.06 1.36 -17.90
C LEU A 29 33.57 1.38 -18.21
N GLN A 30 34.36 0.60 -17.49
CA GLN A 30 35.81 0.48 -17.70
C GLN A 30 36.13 -0.03 -19.13
N ALA A 31 35.38 -1.00 -19.62
CA ALA A 31 35.54 -1.52 -21.00
C ALA A 31 35.25 -0.45 -22.09
N GLN A 32 34.49 0.60 -21.76
CA GLN A 32 34.27 1.76 -22.62
C GLN A 32 35.29 2.90 -22.40
N GLY A 33 36.34 2.66 -21.59
CA GLY A 33 37.40 3.62 -21.31
C GLY A 33 37.06 4.68 -20.26
N VAL A 34 36.04 4.43 -19.45
CA VAL A 34 35.66 5.34 -18.35
C VAL A 34 36.62 5.13 -17.19
N GLU A 35 37.24 6.22 -16.71
CA GLU A 35 38.04 6.23 -15.48
C GLU A 35 37.13 6.13 -14.26
N LEU A 36 37.46 5.24 -13.31
CA LEU A 36 36.64 5.01 -12.13
C LEU A 36 37.31 5.59 -10.89
N LEU A 37 36.58 6.46 -10.19
CA LEU A 37 36.88 6.90 -8.85
C LEU A 37 35.95 6.17 -7.88
N SER A 38 36.46 5.75 -6.71
CA SER A 38 35.64 5.05 -5.74
C SER A 38 36.08 5.29 -4.31
N THR A 39 35.25 4.86 -3.35
CA THR A 39 35.51 5.07 -1.92
C THR A 39 35.34 3.77 -1.13
N GLY A 40 36.13 3.62 -0.06
CA GLY A 40 35.92 2.64 1.00
C GLY A 40 35.60 1.22 0.54
N GLY A 41 34.46 0.67 1.02
CA GLY A 41 34.06 -0.69 0.69
C GLY A 41 33.69 -0.92 -0.78
N THR A 42 33.27 0.13 -1.52
CA THR A 42 33.05 0.02 -2.98
C THR A 42 34.37 -0.07 -3.72
N TYR A 43 35.37 0.74 -3.37
CA TYR A 43 36.70 0.68 -3.92
C TYR A 43 37.32 -0.71 -3.73
N LYS A 44 37.31 -1.24 -2.50
CA LYS A 44 37.81 -2.59 -2.20
C LYS A 44 37.15 -3.65 -3.07
N LEU A 45 35.81 -3.63 -3.19
CA LEU A 45 35.06 -4.58 -4.01
C LEU A 45 35.48 -4.53 -5.49
N LEU A 46 35.68 -3.33 -6.05
CA LEU A 46 36.10 -3.18 -7.45
C LEU A 46 37.49 -3.75 -7.68
N VAL A 47 38.46 -3.44 -6.81
CA VAL A 47 39.84 -3.92 -6.88
C VAL A 47 39.92 -5.45 -6.71
N GLU A 48 39.18 -6.03 -5.77
CA GLU A 48 39.09 -7.48 -5.58
C GLU A 48 38.54 -8.20 -6.81
N ASN A 49 37.68 -7.54 -7.58
CA ASN A 49 37.14 -8.04 -8.85
C ASN A 49 38.00 -7.64 -10.09
N GLN A 50 39.25 -7.19 -9.84
CA GLN A 50 40.21 -6.82 -10.90
C GLN A 50 39.72 -5.66 -11.81
N ILE A 51 38.92 -4.76 -11.27
CA ILE A 51 38.48 -3.56 -11.95
C ILE A 51 39.34 -2.38 -11.46
N PRO A 52 40.16 -1.76 -12.34
CA PRO A 52 40.97 -0.62 -11.97
C PRO A 52 40.10 0.55 -11.51
N ALA A 53 40.39 1.07 -10.34
CA ALA A 53 39.73 2.26 -9.80
C ALA A 53 40.76 3.06 -8.98
N THR A 54 40.57 4.36 -8.91
CA THR A 54 41.37 5.27 -8.09
C THR A 54 40.60 5.54 -6.80
N GLU A 55 41.25 5.37 -5.64
CA GLU A 55 40.63 5.74 -4.38
C GLU A 55 40.47 7.27 -4.27
N ILE A 56 39.36 7.72 -3.69
CA ILE A 56 39.05 9.16 -3.62
C ILE A 56 40.10 9.94 -2.80
N ALA A 57 40.73 9.31 -1.82
CA ALA A 57 41.81 9.89 -1.03
C ALA A 57 43.03 10.19 -1.90
N ASP A 58 43.41 9.28 -2.81
CA ASP A 58 44.51 9.47 -3.74
C ASP A 58 44.17 10.55 -4.79
N TYR A 59 42.94 10.55 -5.28
CA TYR A 59 42.45 11.59 -6.23
C TYR A 59 42.45 13.00 -5.63
N THR A 60 42.02 13.14 -4.39
CA THR A 60 41.97 14.44 -3.72
C THR A 60 43.34 14.86 -3.17
N GLY A 61 44.20 13.90 -2.84
CA GLY A 61 45.43 14.10 -2.08
C GLY A 61 45.15 14.39 -0.60
N PHE A 62 43.95 14.03 -0.11
CA PHE A 62 43.53 14.30 1.27
C PHE A 62 43.03 13.03 1.94
N PRO A 63 43.54 12.68 3.13
CA PRO A 63 43.15 11.43 3.80
C PRO A 63 41.72 11.46 4.29
N GLU A 64 41.12 10.28 4.40
CA GLU A 64 39.88 10.08 5.13
C GLU A 64 40.06 10.42 6.61
N MET A 65 39.09 11.16 7.19
CA MET A 65 39.17 11.62 8.57
C MET A 65 37.91 11.30 9.38
N MET A 66 38.01 11.37 10.70
CA MET A 66 36.89 11.25 11.63
C MET A 66 36.07 9.97 11.38
N ASP A 67 36.78 8.83 11.35
CA ASP A 67 36.20 7.50 11.12
C ASP A 67 35.35 7.40 9.85
N GLY A 68 35.74 8.12 8.78
CA GLY A 68 35.07 8.12 7.50
C GLY A 68 33.97 9.16 7.32
N ARG A 69 33.67 9.97 8.33
CA ARG A 69 32.67 11.04 8.22
C ARG A 69 33.04 12.12 7.20
N VAL A 70 34.35 12.37 6.99
CA VAL A 70 34.86 13.29 5.98
C VAL A 70 35.72 12.51 4.99
N LYS A 71 35.20 12.28 3.81
CA LYS A 71 35.83 11.51 2.74
C LYS A 71 35.63 12.15 1.37
N THR A 72 34.39 12.40 0.98
CA THR A 72 34.01 12.96 -0.32
C THR A 72 33.68 14.46 -0.26
N LEU A 73 33.58 15.04 0.93
CA LEU A 73 33.35 16.47 1.13
C LEU A 73 34.63 17.28 0.85
N HIS A 74 35.01 17.33 -0.42
CA HIS A 74 36.24 17.98 -0.87
C HIS A 74 36.01 18.83 -2.12
N PRO A 75 36.63 20.02 -2.24
CA PRO A 75 36.47 20.91 -3.42
C PRO A 75 36.77 20.23 -4.75
N LYS A 76 37.78 19.35 -4.83
CA LYS A 76 38.08 18.63 -6.07
C LYS A 76 36.95 17.70 -6.51
N VAL A 77 36.26 17.04 -5.56
CA VAL A 77 35.11 16.17 -5.85
C VAL A 77 33.91 17.01 -6.29
N HIS A 78 33.49 17.94 -5.42
CA HIS A 78 32.31 18.75 -5.69
C HIS A 78 32.51 19.75 -6.85
N GLY A 79 33.71 20.27 -7.04
CA GLY A 79 34.05 21.08 -8.19
C GLY A 79 33.99 20.25 -9.49
N GLY A 80 34.50 19.03 -9.49
CA GLY A 80 34.40 18.11 -10.63
C GLY A 80 32.94 17.78 -11.03
N ILE A 81 32.04 17.70 -10.03
CA ILE A 81 30.61 17.44 -10.25
C ILE A 81 29.85 18.73 -10.67
N LEU A 82 30.08 19.84 -9.96
CA LEU A 82 29.26 21.06 -10.08
C LEU A 82 29.70 22.00 -11.19
N ALA A 83 30.94 21.90 -11.69
CA ALA A 83 31.45 22.80 -12.69
C ALA A 83 30.62 22.76 -13.99
N ARG A 84 30.31 23.96 -14.51
CA ARG A 84 29.62 24.15 -15.79
C ARG A 84 30.66 24.08 -16.91
N ARG A 85 30.60 23.01 -17.68
CA ARG A 85 31.54 22.75 -18.76
C ARG A 85 31.55 23.90 -19.76
N GLY A 86 32.74 24.40 -20.12
CA GLY A 86 32.92 25.58 -20.98
C GLY A 86 32.81 26.95 -20.29
N GLN A 87 32.31 27.02 -19.07
CA GLN A 87 32.21 28.28 -18.29
C GLN A 87 33.21 28.33 -17.14
N ASP A 88 33.37 27.22 -16.42
CA ASP A 88 34.20 27.14 -15.21
C ASP A 88 35.58 26.48 -15.48
N ASP A 89 35.92 26.21 -16.74
CA ASP A 89 37.11 25.43 -17.14
C ASP A 89 38.41 26.11 -16.65
N ALA A 90 38.49 27.45 -16.66
CA ALA A 90 39.67 28.16 -16.18
C ALA A 90 39.90 27.97 -14.68
N VAL A 91 38.84 28.03 -13.87
CA VAL A 91 38.89 27.80 -12.42
C VAL A 91 39.24 26.33 -12.14
N MET A 92 38.68 25.40 -12.90
CA MET A 92 39.00 23.98 -12.76
C MET A 92 40.47 23.72 -13.04
N GLN A 93 41.03 24.34 -14.08
CA GLN A 93 42.44 24.22 -14.43
C GLN A 93 43.35 24.81 -13.34
N GLU A 94 43.04 26.02 -12.86
CA GLU A 94 43.79 26.71 -11.79
C GLU A 94 43.90 25.84 -10.53
N HIS A 95 42.82 25.14 -10.15
CA HIS A 95 42.79 24.34 -8.93
C HIS A 95 43.02 22.85 -9.16
N GLY A 96 43.39 22.42 -10.36
CA GLY A 96 43.64 21.00 -10.70
C GLY A 96 42.41 20.12 -10.53
N ILE A 97 41.21 20.67 -10.78
CA ILE A 97 39.94 19.95 -10.71
C ILE A 97 39.64 19.28 -12.03
N GLN A 98 39.40 17.99 -12.00
CA GLN A 98 39.03 17.21 -13.18
C GLN A 98 37.51 16.99 -13.24
N PRO A 99 36.89 16.99 -14.44
CA PRO A 99 35.45 16.73 -14.57
C PRO A 99 35.08 15.32 -14.08
N ILE A 100 33.93 15.21 -13.43
CA ILE A 100 33.25 13.97 -13.11
C ILE A 100 31.92 13.98 -13.85
N ASP A 101 31.72 13.02 -14.77
CA ASP A 101 30.61 13.03 -15.73
C ASP A 101 29.47 12.10 -15.31
N LEU A 102 29.77 11.10 -14.47
CA LEU A 102 28.83 10.16 -13.92
C LEU A 102 29.05 10.01 -12.41
N VAL A 103 27.99 10.08 -11.65
CA VAL A 103 28.00 9.79 -10.19
C VAL A 103 27.05 8.63 -9.95
N VAL A 104 27.55 7.59 -9.27
CA VAL A 104 26.76 6.40 -8.91
C VAL A 104 26.78 6.26 -7.40
N VAL A 105 25.73 6.67 -6.76
CA VAL A 105 25.64 6.75 -5.30
C VAL A 105 24.23 6.33 -4.86
N ASN A 106 24.16 5.33 -4.00
CA ASN A 106 22.97 5.08 -3.19
C ASN A 106 23.32 5.26 -1.72
N LEU A 107 22.33 5.65 -0.94
CA LEU A 107 22.52 6.11 0.44
C LEU A 107 22.58 4.92 1.42
N TYR A 108 23.05 5.17 2.63
CA TYR A 108 22.98 4.19 3.71
C TYR A 108 21.54 3.80 3.98
N PRO A 109 21.27 2.52 4.33
CA PRO A 109 19.90 2.02 4.47
C PRO A 109 19.29 2.42 5.84
N PHE A 110 19.10 3.72 6.08
CA PHE A 110 18.60 4.27 7.34
C PHE A 110 17.31 3.58 7.81
N GLU A 111 16.30 3.45 6.94
CA GLU A 111 15.03 2.80 7.29
C GLU A 111 15.23 1.35 7.74
N LYS A 112 16.11 0.59 7.07
CA LYS A 112 16.43 -0.80 7.47
C LYS A 112 17.15 -0.87 8.80
N THR A 113 17.96 0.15 9.12
CA THR A 113 18.69 0.24 10.39
C THR A 113 17.73 0.49 11.55
N VAL A 114 16.87 1.52 11.41
CA VAL A 114 15.94 1.90 12.48
C VAL A 114 14.74 0.95 12.63
N ALA A 115 14.52 0.07 11.65
CA ALA A 115 13.52 -1.00 11.75
C ALA A 115 13.96 -2.18 12.62
N LYS A 116 15.24 -2.27 13.00
CA LYS A 116 15.72 -3.32 13.89
C LYS A 116 15.21 -3.08 15.32
N PRO A 117 14.72 -4.12 16.02
CA PRO A 117 14.16 -3.95 17.37
C PRO A 117 15.17 -3.43 18.42
N ASP A 118 16.46 -3.69 18.19
CA ASP A 118 17.59 -3.35 19.06
C ASP A 118 18.38 -2.11 18.60
N CYS A 119 17.87 -1.36 17.63
CA CYS A 119 18.51 -0.16 17.13
C CYS A 119 18.59 0.92 18.22
N SER A 120 19.81 1.29 18.62
CA SER A 120 20.02 2.40 19.53
C SER A 120 19.89 3.75 18.81
N LEU A 121 19.73 4.83 19.58
CA LEU A 121 19.75 6.19 19.03
C LEU A 121 21.09 6.52 18.37
N GLU A 122 22.18 6.04 18.97
CA GLU A 122 23.53 6.20 18.44
C GLU A 122 23.69 5.48 17.10
N ASP A 123 23.23 4.23 16.99
CA ASP A 123 23.23 3.50 15.71
C ASP A 123 22.42 4.22 14.63
N ALA A 124 21.27 4.77 14.99
CA ALA A 124 20.46 5.55 14.07
C ALA A 124 21.22 6.79 13.57
N VAL A 125 21.88 7.53 14.46
CA VAL A 125 22.67 8.73 14.13
C VAL A 125 23.86 8.37 13.23
N GLU A 126 24.62 7.33 13.56
CA GLU A 126 25.80 6.90 12.78
C GLU A 126 25.44 6.37 11.38
N ASN A 127 24.19 5.96 11.17
CA ASN A 127 23.70 5.55 9.85
C ASN A 127 23.07 6.69 9.02
N ILE A 128 23.22 7.95 9.44
CA ILE A 128 22.88 9.11 8.62
C ILE A 128 24.03 9.39 7.64
N ASP A 129 23.76 9.23 6.36
CA ASP A 129 24.71 9.53 5.29
C ASP A 129 24.76 11.05 5.02
N ILE A 130 25.94 11.62 5.10
CA ILE A 130 26.19 13.05 4.79
C ILE A 130 26.81 13.21 3.41
N GLY A 131 27.86 12.45 3.11
CA GLY A 131 28.59 12.55 1.85
C GLY A 131 27.80 12.13 0.62
N GLY A 132 27.02 11.05 0.75
CA GLY A 132 26.15 10.54 -0.32
C GLY A 132 25.14 11.57 -0.80
N PRO A 133 24.25 12.10 0.06
CA PRO A 133 23.27 13.12 -0.32
C PRO A 133 23.88 14.37 -0.94
N THR A 134 25.04 14.81 -0.47
CA THR A 134 25.70 16.01 -1.05
C THR A 134 26.16 15.77 -2.48
N MET A 135 26.75 14.60 -2.78
CA MET A 135 27.14 14.22 -4.15
C MET A 135 25.92 14.03 -5.06
N VAL A 136 24.90 13.35 -4.55
CA VAL A 136 23.63 13.10 -5.28
C VAL A 136 22.99 14.43 -5.69
N ARG A 137 22.83 15.35 -4.75
CA ARG A 137 22.21 16.67 -5.00
C ARG A 137 23.07 17.56 -5.90
N ALA A 138 24.41 17.51 -5.76
CA ALA A 138 25.34 18.25 -6.61
C ALA A 138 25.23 17.80 -8.08
N ALA A 139 25.26 16.48 -8.31
CA ALA A 139 25.15 15.91 -9.65
C ALA A 139 23.77 16.17 -10.28
N ALA A 140 22.69 15.98 -9.51
CA ALA A 140 21.32 16.28 -9.97
C ALA A 140 21.14 17.76 -10.36
N LYS A 141 21.70 18.69 -9.57
CA LYS A 141 21.69 20.11 -9.89
C LYS A 141 22.39 20.39 -11.22
N ASN A 142 23.48 19.70 -11.52
CA ASN A 142 24.29 19.87 -12.73
C ASN A 142 23.93 18.86 -13.85
N HIS A 143 22.69 18.38 -13.90
CA HIS A 143 22.24 17.38 -14.89
C HIS A 143 22.48 17.79 -16.35
N ALA A 144 22.67 19.07 -16.62
CA ALA A 144 23.08 19.52 -17.94
C ALA A 144 24.42 18.89 -18.41
N HIS A 145 25.29 18.55 -17.46
CA HIS A 145 26.64 18.09 -17.72
C HIS A 145 26.99 16.74 -17.05
N VAL A 146 26.24 16.32 -16.05
CA VAL A 146 26.53 15.15 -15.19
C VAL A 146 25.31 14.24 -15.09
N ALA A 147 25.54 12.94 -15.16
CA ALA A 147 24.53 11.94 -14.86
C ALA A 147 24.65 11.49 -13.40
N ILE A 148 23.52 11.22 -12.74
CA ILE A 148 23.45 10.70 -11.37
C ILE A 148 22.60 9.45 -11.31
N VAL A 149 23.13 8.35 -10.78
CA VAL A 149 22.44 7.06 -10.67
C VAL A 149 22.33 6.68 -9.21
N VAL A 150 21.10 6.59 -8.70
CA VAL A 150 20.81 6.25 -7.30
C VAL A 150 20.22 4.84 -7.12
N SER A 151 19.92 4.15 -8.21
CA SER A 151 19.29 2.83 -8.16
C SER A 151 19.95 1.82 -9.10
N PRO A 152 20.31 0.60 -8.61
CA PRO A 152 20.82 -0.49 -9.45
C PRO A 152 19.90 -0.87 -10.62
N ALA A 153 18.60 -0.71 -10.48
CA ALA A 153 17.63 -1.00 -11.54
C ALA A 153 17.84 -0.18 -12.82
N ARG A 154 18.57 0.94 -12.75
CA ARG A 154 18.87 1.81 -13.89
C ARG A 154 20.12 1.38 -14.68
N TYR A 155 20.98 0.53 -14.10
CA TYR A 155 22.26 0.14 -14.75
C TYR A 155 22.09 -0.42 -16.17
N PRO A 156 21.16 -1.37 -16.44
CA PRO A 156 21.01 -1.93 -17.78
C PRO A 156 20.64 -0.88 -18.84
N ALA A 157 19.71 -0.01 -18.55
CA ALA A 157 19.26 1.03 -19.48
C ALA A 157 20.37 2.05 -19.78
N ILE A 158 21.16 2.43 -18.77
CA ILE A 158 22.29 3.33 -18.91
C ILE A 158 23.37 2.69 -19.79
N LEU A 159 23.74 1.44 -19.57
CA LEU A 159 24.72 0.73 -20.39
C LEU A 159 24.26 0.60 -21.83
N GLN A 160 22.99 0.30 -22.05
CA GLN A 160 22.40 0.24 -23.39
C GLN A 160 22.51 1.58 -24.11
N GLU A 161 22.19 2.69 -23.45
CA GLU A 161 22.28 4.02 -24.05
C GLU A 161 23.73 4.43 -24.33
N LEU A 162 24.65 4.18 -23.39
CA LEU A 162 26.09 4.43 -23.60
C LEU A 162 26.62 3.66 -24.81
N GLN A 163 26.24 2.41 -24.98
CA GLN A 163 26.62 1.60 -26.10
C GLN A 163 26.05 2.13 -27.41
N ALA A 164 24.78 2.53 -27.42
CA ALA A 164 24.10 3.06 -28.60
C ALA A 164 24.65 4.44 -29.05
N ASN A 165 25.14 5.25 -28.12
CA ASN A 165 25.59 6.62 -28.35
C ASN A 165 27.11 6.80 -28.20
N ASN A 166 27.91 5.77 -28.40
CA ASN A 166 29.38 5.84 -28.35
C ASN A 166 29.91 6.47 -27.03
N GLY A 167 29.42 5.97 -25.90
CA GLY A 167 29.84 6.43 -24.56
C GLY A 167 29.19 7.75 -24.08
N GLN A 168 28.05 8.11 -24.67
CA GLN A 168 27.35 9.37 -24.33
C GLN A 168 25.96 9.10 -23.79
N LEU A 169 25.49 9.97 -22.87
CA LEU A 169 24.13 9.99 -22.34
C LEU A 169 23.38 11.24 -22.81
N SER A 170 22.11 11.05 -23.14
CA SER A 170 21.22 12.12 -23.58
C SER A 170 20.83 13.06 -22.43
N LEU A 171 20.46 14.30 -22.74
CA LEU A 171 19.93 15.25 -21.79
C LEU A 171 18.61 14.73 -21.14
N ALA A 172 17.79 14.03 -21.91
CA ALA A 172 16.55 13.46 -21.42
C ALA A 172 16.82 12.43 -20.31
N THR A 173 17.76 11.50 -20.52
CA THR A 173 18.16 10.52 -19.51
C THR A 173 18.79 11.17 -18.31
N ARG A 174 19.71 12.13 -18.49
CA ARG A 174 20.33 12.85 -17.36
C ARG A 174 19.31 13.61 -16.53
N PHE A 175 18.30 14.22 -17.16
CA PHE A 175 17.23 14.91 -16.47
C PHE A 175 16.31 13.96 -15.69
N ASP A 176 15.91 12.84 -16.27
CA ASP A 176 15.12 11.79 -15.60
C ASP A 176 15.87 11.23 -14.38
N LEU A 177 17.17 10.95 -14.53
CA LEU A 177 18.03 10.52 -13.44
C LEU A 177 18.15 11.58 -12.33
N ALA A 178 18.20 12.88 -12.67
CA ALA A 178 18.23 13.97 -11.70
C ALA A 178 16.92 14.09 -10.91
N ILE A 179 15.79 13.86 -11.55
CA ILE A 179 14.49 13.79 -10.86
C ILE A 179 14.52 12.61 -9.84
N ALA A 180 14.90 11.41 -10.29
CA ALA A 180 15.00 10.24 -9.43
C ALA A 180 15.96 10.46 -8.23
N ALA A 181 17.03 11.21 -8.43
CA ALA A 181 17.97 11.59 -7.37
C ALA A 181 17.32 12.48 -6.30
N TYR A 182 16.52 13.48 -6.71
CA TYR A 182 15.77 14.31 -5.75
C TYR A 182 14.64 13.55 -5.06
N GLU A 183 13.96 12.66 -5.76
CA GLU A 183 12.96 11.76 -5.17
C GLU A 183 13.60 10.87 -4.08
N HIS A 184 14.80 10.34 -4.37
CA HIS A 184 15.56 9.50 -3.44
C HIS A 184 16.00 10.25 -2.18
N THR A 185 16.56 11.48 -2.33
CA THR A 185 16.99 12.28 -1.18
C THR A 185 15.80 12.81 -0.38
N ALA A 186 14.68 13.14 -1.01
CA ALA A 186 13.46 13.57 -0.33
C ALA A 186 12.88 12.45 0.55
N ALA A 187 12.82 11.22 0.03
CA ALA A 187 12.38 10.05 0.80
C ALA A 187 13.31 9.77 1.98
N TYR A 188 14.62 9.85 1.74
CA TYR A 188 15.65 9.64 2.76
C TYR A 188 15.54 10.64 3.91
N ASP A 189 15.50 11.95 3.61
CA ASP A 189 15.35 13.00 4.61
C ASP A 189 14.01 12.90 5.34
N GLY A 190 12.95 12.53 4.62
CA GLY A 190 11.62 12.29 5.18
C GLY A 190 11.61 11.16 6.21
N ALA A 191 12.30 10.04 5.92
CA ALA A 191 12.43 8.92 6.84
C ALA A 191 13.18 9.32 8.12
N ILE A 192 14.27 10.07 7.99
CA ILE A 192 15.04 10.60 9.12
C ILE A 192 14.17 11.53 9.98
N ALA A 193 13.48 12.49 9.34
CA ALA A 193 12.61 13.44 10.03
C ALA A 193 11.45 12.74 10.77
N ASN A 194 10.85 11.71 10.16
CA ASN A 194 9.80 10.91 10.80
C ASN A 194 10.33 10.14 12.01
N TYR A 195 11.49 9.51 11.91
CA TYR A 195 12.08 8.75 13.00
C TYR A 195 12.40 9.64 14.20
N PHE A 196 13.22 10.68 14.02
CA PHE A 196 13.58 11.58 15.11
C PHE A 196 12.43 12.44 15.60
N GLY A 197 11.48 12.75 14.73
CA GLY A 197 10.28 13.52 15.07
C GLY A 197 9.39 12.85 16.11
N ARG A 198 9.47 11.53 16.26
CA ARG A 198 8.79 10.77 17.32
C ARG A 198 9.46 10.89 18.68
N LEU A 199 10.76 11.23 18.71
CA LEU A 199 11.57 11.28 19.94
C LEU A 199 11.59 12.66 20.61
N VAL A 200 10.91 13.67 20.03
CA VAL A 200 11.04 15.08 20.46
C VAL A 200 10.34 15.36 21.80
N ALA A 201 9.25 14.68 22.11
CA ALA A 201 8.49 14.93 23.34
C ALA A 201 7.90 13.62 23.91
N PRO A 202 7.81 13.49 25.24
CA PRO A 202 7.12 12.38 25.88
C PRO A 202 5.67 12.26 25.39
N GLY A 203 5.24 11.04 25.02
CA GLY A 203 3.90 10.77 24.50
C GLY A 203 3.72 11.05 23.00
N SER A 204 4.78 11.45 22.28
CA SER A 204 4.75 11.66 20.82
C SER A 204 5.28 10.45 20.03
N GLU A 205 5.54 9.33 20.69
CA GLU A 205 6.22 8.17 20.13
C GLU A 205 5.46 7.53 18.93
N ASN A 206 4.14 7.74 18.88
CA ASN A 206 3.30 7.15 17.83
C ASN A 206 3.36 7.94 16.53
N PHE A 207 3.37 9.29 16.59
CA PHE A 207 3.31 10.15 15.41
C PHE A 207 4.42 11.20 15.41
N PRO A 208 5.14 11.42 14.28
CA PRO A 208 6.22 12.39 14.21
C PRO A 208 5.68 13.82 14.19
N ARG A 209 6.53 14.78 14.61
CA ARG A 209 6.21 16.22 14.58
C ARG A 209 5.85 16.74 13.19
N THR A 210 6.51 16.22 12.15
CA THR A 210 6.17 16.44 10.73
C THR A 210 5.93 15.08 10.10
N PHE A 211 4.89 14.97 9.28
CA PHE A 211 4.53 13.72 8.64
C PHE A 211 4.99 13.74 7.18
N ASN A 212 5.94 12.86 6.85
CA ASN A 212 6.52 12.74 5.52
C ASN A 212 6.23 11.33 4.98
N THR A 213 5.71 11.27 3.77
CA THR A 213 5.52 10.01 3.04
C THR A 213 5.69 10.25 1.56
N GLN A 214 6.20 9.25 0.85
CA GLN A 214 6.36 9.29 -0.59
C GLN A 214 5.53 8.19 -1.23
N PHE A 215 4.71 8.58 -2.18
CA PHE A 215 3.97 7.67 -3.04
C PHE A 215 4.47 7.77 -4.48
N ILE A 216 4.57 6.62 -5.15
CA ILE A 216 5.03 6.52 -6.53
C ILE A 216 3.81 6.43 -7.45
N LYS A 217 3.76 7.30 -8.48
CA LYS A 217 2.67 7.30 -9.44
C LYS A 217 2.65 6.00 -10.25
N VAL A 218 1.52 5.32 -10.25
CA VAL A 218 1.27 4.09 -11.02
C VAL A 218 0.70 4.43 -12.39
N GLN A 219 -0.34 5.29 -12.40
CA GLN A 219 -0.98 5.69 -13.66
C GLN A 219 -1.70 7.05 -13.52
N GLU A 220 -1.83 7.76 -14.64
CA GLU A 220 -2.83 8.82 -14.81
C GLU A 220 -4.19 8.16 -15.00
N MET A 221 -5.22 8.68 -14.34
CA MET A 221 -6.57 8.18 -14.48
C MET A 221 -7.37 9.04 -15.44
N ARG A 222 -8.30 8.44 -16.17
CA ARG A 222 -9.16 9.15 -17.12
C ARG A 222 -9.89 10.34 -16.47
N TYR A 223 -10.35 10.16 -15.22
CA TYR A 223 -10.96 11.17 -14.36
C TYR A 223 -10.97 10.63 -12.91
N GLY A 224 -11.32 11.48 -11.95
CA GLY A 224 -11.45 11.11 -10.55
C GLY A 224 -12.77 10.40 -10.24
N GLU A 225 -13.29 10.61 -9.03
CA GLU A 225 -14.61 10.09 -8.65
C GLU A 225 -15.68 10.61 -9.60
N ASN A 226 -15.54 11.85 -10.06
CA ASN A 226 -16.44 12.49 -11.03
C ASN A 226 -15.70 12.90 -12.32
N PRO A 227 -16.40 12.95 -13.48
CA PRO A 227 -15.79 13.18 -14.78
C PRO A 227 -15.02 14.51 -14.95
N HIS A 228 -15.35 15.53 -14.15
CA HIS A 228 -14.68 16.83 -14.19
C HIS A 228 -13.40 16.90 -13.34
N GLN A 229 -13.09 15.87 -12.55
CA GLN A 229 -11.93 15.80 -11.68
C GLN A 229 -10.75 15.10 -12.37
N LYS A 230 -9.56 15.69 -12.31
CA LYS A 230 -8.33 15.01 -12.70
C LYS A 230 -7.88 14.08 -11.56
N ALA A 231 -7.31 12.93 -11.89
CA ALA A 231 -6.84 11.96 -10.90
C ALA A 231 -5.63 11.17 -11.40
N ALA A 232 -4.88 10.64 -10.45
CA ALA A 232 -3.83 9.66 -10.67
C ALA A 232 -3.83 8.66 -9.52
N PHE A 233 -3.39 7.45 -9.79
CA PHE A 233 -3.17 6.44 -8.78
C PHE A 233 -1.70 6.40 -8.39
N TYR A 234 -1.44 6.42 -7.09
CA TYR A 234 -0.12 6.30 -6.49
C TYR A 234 -0.08 5.09 -5.56
N ARG A 235 1.09 4.49 -5.43
CA ARG A 235 1.34 3.38 -4.51
C ARG A 235 2.48 3.71 -3.55
N GLU A 236 2.54 3.02 -2.44
CA GLU A 236 3.70 3.03 -1.55
C GLU A 236 4.94 2.47 -2.25
N ALA A 237 6.12 2.97 -1.86
CA ALA A 237 7.38 2.51 -2.44
C ALA A 237 7.67 1.03 -2.10
N ASN A 238 7.35 0.62 -0.88
CA ASN A 238 7.57 -0.73 -0.35
C ASN A 238 6.22 -1.44 -0.16
N LEU A 239 5.83 -2.26 -1.15
CA LEU A 239 4.61 -3.07 -1.08
C LEU A 239 4.96 -4.42 -0.46
N ASN A 240 4.54 -4.63 0.78
CA ASN A 240 4.78 -5.86 1.55
C ASN A 240 3.52 -6.72 1.70
N GLU A 241 2.42 -6.33 1.10
CA GLU A 241 1.11 -6.94 1.26
C GLU A 241 0.40 -7.08 -0.10
N ALA A 242 -0.35 -8.18 -0.27
CA ALA A 242 -1.26 -8.31 -1.39
C ALA A 242 -2.33 -7.22 -1.32
N SER A 243 -2.43 -6.39 -2.35
CA SER A 243 -3.27 -5.21 -2.39
C SER A 243 -3.69 -4.88 -3.83
N VAL A 244 -4.61 -3.97 -4.01
CA VAL A 244 -4.94 -3.47 -5.36
C VAL A 244 -3.72 -2.76 -6.00
N ALA A 245 -2.83 -2.18 -5.17
CA ALA A 245 -1.62 -1.50 -5.63
C ALA A 245 -0.50 -2.45 -6.08
N SER A 246 -0.48 -3.70 -5.59
CA SER A 246 0.44 -4.76 -6.00
C SER A 246 -0.15 -5.71 -7.03
N ALA A 247 -1.46 -5.63 -7.29
CA ALA A 247 -2.15 -6.55 -8.18
C ALA A 247 -1.69 -6.43 -9.64
N GLN A 248 -1.55 -7.57 -10.30
CA GLN A 248 -1.37 -7.65 -11.74
C GLN A 248 -2.72 -7.67 -12.44
N GLN A 249 -2.94 -6.74 -13.35
CA GLN A 249 -4.11 -6.76 -14.21
C GLN A 249 -3.86 -7.70 -15.40
N LEU A 250 -4.64 -8.79 -15.48
CA LEU A 250 -4.53 -9.81 -16.52
C LEU A 250 -5.33 -9.44 -17.78
N GLN A 251 -6.41 -8.67 -17.60
CA GLN A 251 -7.34 -8.30 -18.66
C GLN A 251 -8.10 -7.02 -18.35
N GLY A 252 -8.69 -6.44 -19.39
CA GLY A 252 -9.62 -5.32 -19.34
C GLY A 252 -8.96 -3.96 -19.55
N LYS A 253 -9.78 -2.90 -19.55
CA LYS A 253 -9.31 -1.52 -19.61
C LYS A 253 -8.63 -1.13 -18.28
N GLU A 254 -7.88 -0.05 -18.29
CA GLU A 254 -7.32 0.56 -17.08
C GLU A 254 -8.36 0.73 -15.98
N LEU A 255 -7.94 0.56 -14.73
CA LEU A 255 -8.81 0.79 -13.57
C LEU A 255 -9.18 2.26 -13.49
N SER A 256 -10.46 2.55 -13.24
CA SER A 256 -10.91 3.90 -12.88
C SER A 256 -10.65 4.17 -11.39
N PHE A 257 -10.76 5.45 -10.99
CA PHE A 257 -10.70 5.86 -9.59
C PHE A 257 -11.66 5.04 -8.70
N ASN A 258 -12.92 4.92 -9.13
CA ASN A 258 -13.92 4.15 -8.39
C ASN A 258 -13.61 2.64 -8.40
N ASN A 259 -13.06 2.10 -9.51
CA ASN A 259 -12.65 0.69 -9.51
C ASN A 259 -11.56 0.41 -8.47
N VAL A 260 -10.55 1.28 -8.33
CA VAL A 260 -9.50 1.11 -7.32
C VAL A 260 -10.09 1.14 -5.91
N ALA A 261 -10.92 2.14 -5.59
CA ALA A 261 -11.53 2.28 -4.27
C ALA A 261 -12.46 1.11 -3.91
N ASP A 262 -13.30 0.68 -4.84
CA ASP A 262 -14.24 -0.43 -4.61
C ASP A 262 -13.50 -1.78 -4.56
N THR A 263 -12.44 -1.96 -5.36
CA THR A 263 -11.61 -3.18 -5.34
C THR A 263 -10.84 -3.30 -4.03
N ASP A 264 -10.30 -2.20 -3.52
CA ASP A 264 -9.64 -2.17 -2.21
C ASP A 264 -10.62 -2.57 -1.10
N ALA A 265 -11.82 -1.99 -1.07
CA ALA A 265 -12.84 -2.34 -0.11
C ALA A 265 -13.25 -3.82 -0.19
N ALA A 266 -13.37 -4.39 -1.39
CA ALA A 266 -13.70 -5.79 -1.59
C ALA A 266 -12.58 -6.73 -1.13
N LEU A 267 -11.34 -6.42 -1.51
CA LEU A 267 -10.16 -7.21 -1.18
C LEU A 267 -9.89 -7.20 0.33
N GLU A 268 -9.91 -6.03 0.97
CA GLU A 268 -9.70 -5.92 2.42
C GLU A 268 -10.81 -6.62 3.21
N THR A 269 -12.03 -6.64 2.69
CA THR A 269 -13.14 -7.40 3.31
C THR A 269 -12.90 -8.91 3.19
N VAL A 270 -12.55 -9.43 2.01
CA VAL A 270 -12.41 -10.87 1.81
C VAL A 270 -11.22 -11.46 2.56
N LYS A 271 -10.19 -10.65 2.84
CA LYS A 271 -9.03 -11.06 3.65
C LYS A 271 -9.38 -11.42 5.10
N LEU A 272 -10.52 -10.97 5.61
CA LEU A 272 -10.97 -11.28 6.98
C LEU A 272 -11.45 -12.72 7.15
N PHE A 273 -11.63 -13.47 6.06
CA PHE A 273 -12.20 -14.81 6.06
C PHE A 273 -11.15 -15.88 5.78
N GLN A 274 -11.20 -16.96 6.57
CA GLN A 274 -10.28 -18.10 6.42
C GLN A 274 -10.84 -19.21 5.53
N ASN A 275 -12.16 -19.42 5.57
CA ASN A 275 -12.84 -20.37 4.66
C ASN A 275 -12.97 -19.75 3.26
N PRO A 276 -13.24 -20.57 2.21
CA PRO A 276 -13.52 -20.02 0.88
C PRO A 276 -14.64 -18.99 0.95
N ALA A 277 -14.34 -17.76 0.52
CA ALA A 277 -15.24 -16.62 0.67
C ALA A 277 -15.33 -15.81 -0.62
N CYS A 278 -16.50 -15.17 -0.79
CA CYS A 278 -16.78 -14.19 -1.82
C CYS A 278 -17.33 -12.91 -1.19
N VAL A 279 -16.81 -11.78 -1.66
CA VAL A 279 -17.29 -10.45 -1.30
C VAL A 279 -17.66 -9.71 -2.57
N ILE A 280 -18.87 -9.15 -2.60
CA ILE A 280 -19.35 -8.26 -3.67
C ILE A 280 -19.50 -6.86 -3.09
N VAL A 281 -18.83 -5.90 -3.72
CA VAL A 281 -18.81 -4.49 -3.29
C VAL A 281 -19.48 -3.60 -4.34
N LYS A 282 -20.24 -2.63 -3.88
CA LYS A 282 -20.76 -1.52 -4.66
C LYS A 282 -20.62 -0.23 -3.87
N HIS A 283 -19.99 0.79 -4.48
CA HIS A 283 -19.75 2.10 -3.83
C HIS A 283 -19.06 1.98 -2.46
N ALA A 284 -17.94 1.24 -2.46
CA ALA A 284 -17.09 0.96 -1.30
C ALA A 284 -17.81 0.29 -0.10
N ASN A 285 -18.98 -0.31 -0.31
CA ASN A 285 -19.70 -1.08 0.70
C ASN A 285 -19.92 -2.52 0.24
N PRO A 286 -19.69 -3.52 1.11
CA PRO A 286 -20.15 -4.87 0.86
C PRO A 286 -21.68 -4.90 0.71
N CYS A 287 -22.16 -5.38 -0.44
CA CYS A 287 -23.58 -5.61 -0.67
C CYS A 287 -23.96 -7.09 -0.60
N GLY A 288 -22.97 -7.98 -0.69
CA GLY A 288 -23.14 -9.42 -0.49
C GLY A 288 -21.81 -10.06 -0.08
N VAL A 289 -21.85 -10.86 1.00
CA VAL A 289 -20.68 -11.59 1.52
C VAL A 289 -21.12 -12.99 1.92
N ALA A 290 -20.31 -13.99 1.60
CA ALA A 290 -20.54 -15.34 2.09
C ALA A 290 -19.25 -16.16 2.21
N GLU A 291 -19.24 -17.08 3.17
CA GLU A 291 -18.34 -18.23 3.23
C GLU A 291 -19.09 -19.50 2.83
N ALA A 292 -18.38 -20.43 2.17
CA ALA A 292 -18.93 -21.73 1.81
C ALA A 292 -17.81 -22.77 1.70
N ASN A 293 -18.15 -23.97 1.22
CA ASN A 293 -17.18 -25.05 1.04
C ASN A 293 -16.25 -24.82 -0.16
N ASP A 294 -16.71 -24.06 -1.15
CA ASP A 294 -15.92 -23.62 -2.30
C ASP A 294 -16.33 -22.18 -2.73
N ILE A 295 -15.54 -21.58 -3.61
CA ILE A 295 -15.77 -20.17 -4.02
C ILE A 295 -16.97 -20.00 -4.93
N LEU A 296 -17.42 -21.03 -5.66
CA LEU A 296 -18.64 -20.96 -6.46
C LEU A 296 -19.86 -20.84 -5.55
N ALA A 297 -19.97 -21.72 -4.55
CA ALA A 297 -21.04 -21.68 -3.57
C ALA A 297 -21.01 -20.36 -2.76
N ALA A 298 -19.81 -19.87 -2.41
CA ALA A 298 -19.65 -18.58 -1.76
C ALA A 298 -20.15 -17.43 -2.65
N TYR A 299 -19.82 -17.43 -3.95
CA TYR A 299 -20.32 -16.44 -4.91
C TYR A 299 -21.84 -16.46 -5.05
N GLU A 300 -22.43 -17.65 -5.20
CA GLU A 300 -23.89 -17.78 -5.37
C GLU A 300 -24.65 -17.25 -4.16
N LYS A 301 -24.17 -17.55 -2.94
CA LYS A 301 -24.70 -17.01 -1.69
C LYS A 301 -24.52 -15.49 -1.59
N ALA A 302 -23.31 -14.98 -1.84
CA ALA A 302 -23.02 -13.55 -1.78
C ALA A 302 -23.89 -12.77 -2.78
N PHE A 303 -24.01 -13.24 -4.01
CA PHE A 303 -24.86 -12.65 -5.03
C PHE A 303 -26.34 -12.62 -4.63
N ALA A 304 -26.83 -13.69 -3.98
CA ALA A 304 -28.23 -13.79 -3.56
C ALA A 304 -28.61 -12.76 -2.48
N THR A 305 -27.65 -12.17 -1.77
CA THR A 305 -27.92 -11.14 -0.74
C THR A 305 -28.58 -9.90 -1.33
N ASP A 306 -28.04 -9.38 -2.43
CA ASP A 306 -28.53 -8.15 -3.08
C ASP A 306 -28.17 -8.18 -4.58
N PRO A 307 -28.92 -8.95 -5.39
CA PRO A 307 -28.65 -9.11 -6.81
C PRO A 307 -28.72 -7.78 -7.59
N GLU A 308 -29.57 -6.86 -7.13
CA GLU A 308 -29.73 -5.54 -7.74
C GLU A 308 -28.47 -4.69 -7.58
N SER A 309 -27.93 -4.59 -6.36
CA SER A 309 -26.70 -3.83 -6.09
C SER A 309 -25.44 -4.53 -6.64
N ALA A 310 -25.45 -5.85 -6.76
CA ALA A 310 -24.34 -6.62 -7.33
C ALA A 310 -24.07 -6.32 -8.81
N PHE A 311 -25.08 -5.83 -9.55
CA PHE A 311 -24.92 -5.46 -10.95
C PHE A 311 -23.88 -4.32 -11.12
N GLY A 312 -22.83 -4.58 -11.90
CA GLY A 312 -21.72 -3.64 -12.08
C GLY A 312 -20.86 -3.46 -10.83
N GLY A 313 -20.93 -4.39 -9.90
CA GLY A 313 -20.10 -4.41 -8.70
C GLY A 313 -18.70 -5.00 -8.92
N ILE A 314 -17.95 -5.04 -7.84
CA ILE A 314 -16.62 -5.64 -7.75
C ILE A 314 -16.73 -6.94 -6.98
N ILE A 315 -16.06 -7.99 -7.44
CA ILE A 315 -16.07 -9.31 -6.80
C ILE A 315 -14.66 -9.67 -6.35
N ALA A 316 -14.49 -10.01 -5.07
CA ALA A 316 -13.23 -10.47 -4.50
C ALA A 316 -13.37 -11.88 -3.92
N PHE A 317 -12.31 -12.68 -4.12
CA PHE A 317 -12.18 -14.03 -3.57
C PHE A 317 -10.91 -14.16 -2.74
N ASN A 318 -10.91 -15.07 -1.76
CA ASN A 318 -9.73 -15.41 -0.97
C ASN A 318 -9.09 -16.77 -1.38
N ARG A 319 -9.50 -17.30 -2.50
CA ARG A 319 -8.93 -18.51 -3.15
C ARG A 319 -8.75 -18.26 -4.64
N GLU A 320 -8.04 -19.16 -5.30
CA GLU A 320 -7.88 -19.12 -6.76
C GLU A 320 -9.24 -19.08 -7.46
N LEU A 321 -9.38 -18.17 -8.44
CA LEU A 321 -10.55 -18.13 -9.31
C LEU A 321 -10.49 -19.31 -10.29
N ASP A 322 -11.42 -20.23 -10.20
CA ASP A 322 -11.58 -21.36 -11.11
C ASP A 322 -12.54 -21.07 -12.29
N ALA A 323 -12.49 -21.91 -13.32
CA ALA A 323 -13.30 -21.75 -14.53
C ALA A 323 -14.82 -21.83 -14.26
N ARG A 324 -15.26 -22.68 -13.31
CA ARG A 324 -16.69 -22.83 -12.98
C ARG A 324 -17.23 -21.57 -12.36
N THR A 325 -16.50 -21.01 -11.41
CA THR A 325 -16.85 -19.76 -10.74
C THR A 325 -16.83 -18.59 -11.73
N ALA A 326 -15.77 -18.48 -12.54
CA ALA A 326 -15.67 -17.48 -13.59
C ALA A 326 -16.87 -17.54 -14.55
N LYS A 327 -17.26 -18.74 -15.00
CA LYS A 327 -18.41 -18.95 -15.89
C LYS A 327 -19.72 -18.53 -15.23
N ALA A 328 -19.94 -18.93 -13.97
CA ALA A 328 -21.13 -18.54 -13.21
C ALA A 328 -21.27 -17.00 -13.10
N ILE A 329 -20.15 -16.29 -12.88
CA ILE A 329 -20.15 -14.82 -12.81
C ILE A 329 -20.53 -14.20 -14.14
N VAL A 330 -19.80 -14.53 -15.22
CA VAL A 330 -19.98 -13.86 -16.53
C VAL A 330 -21.33 -14.17 -17.21
N ASP A 331 -21.96 -15.29 -16.84
CA ASP A 331 -23.30 -15.67 -17.30
C ASP A 331 -24.41 -14.96 -16.50
N LYS A 332 -24.17 -14.68 -15.22
CA LYS A 332 -25.21 -14.25 -14.29
C LYS A 332 -25.31 -12.73 -14.14
N GLN A 333 -24.19 -12.02 -14.17
CA GLN A 333 -24.19 -10.57 -13.94
C GLN A 333 -23.18 -9.81 -14.79
N PHE A 334 -23.43 -8.52 -14.98
CA PHE A 334 -22.38 -7.58 -15.37
C PHE A 334 -21.48 -7.29 -14.16
N VAL A 335 -20.16 -7.43 -14.33
CA VAL A 335 -19.14 -7.19 -13.31
C VAL A 335 -18.07 -6.25 -13.86
N GLU A 336 -17.65 -5.29 -13.05
CA GLU A 336 -16.60 -4.32 -13.41
C GLU A 336 -15.20 -4.87 -13.19
N VAL A 337 -14.96 -5.49 -12.01
CA VAL A 337 -13.66 -6.05 -11.61
C VAL A 337 -13.88 -7.37 -10.89
N ILE A 338 -13.00 -8.33 -11.17
CA ILE A 338 -12.84 -9.56 -10.39
C ILE A 338 -11.39 -9.58 -9.89
N ILE A 339 -11.21 -9.80 -8.58
CA ILE A 339 -9.88 -9.92 -7.96
C ILE A 339 -9.79 -11.19 -7.13
N ALA A 340 -8.66 -11.89 -7.29
CA ALA A 340 -8.36 -13.10 -6.53
C ALA A 340 -6.85 -13.22 -6.26
N PRO A 341 -6.41 -14.05 -5.29
CA PRO A 341 -4.98 -14.32 -5.06
C PRO A 341 -4.28 -14.88 -6.30
N SER A 342 -4.94 -15.79 -7.01
CA SER A 342 -4.52 -16.36 -8.28
C SER A 342 -5.73 -16.62 -9.18
N VAL A 343 -5.46 -16.80 -10.48
CA VAL A 343 -6.48 -17.06 -11.51
C VAL A 343 -6.00 -18.21 -12.36
N SER A 344 -6.82 -19.26 -12.49
CA SER A 344 -6.47 -20.38 -13.38
C SER A 344 -6.47 -19.95 -14.85
N ALA A 345 -5.69 -20.63 -15.70
CA ALA A 345 -5.64 -20.35 -17.11
C ALA A 345 -7.03 -20.49 -17.78
N GLU A 346 -7.78 -21.50 -17.36
CA GLU A 346 -9.15 -21.76 -17.82
C GLU A 346 -10.13 -20.66 -17.39
N ALA A 347 -10.00 -20.16 -16.15
CA ALA A 347 -10.81 -19.03 -15.68
C ALA A 347 -10.50 -17.75 -16.48
N SER A 348 -9.23 -17.50 -16.74
CA SER A 348 -8.81 -16.37 -17.57
C SER A 348 -9.39 -16.47 -19.00
N ALA A 349 -9.38 -17.67 -19.58
CA ALA A 349 -10.00 -17.91 -20.89
C ALA A 349 -11.52 -17.62 -20.89
N VAL A 350 -12.24 -18.06 -19.86
CA VAL A 350 -13.68 -17.78 -19.68
C VAL A 350 -13.95 -16.28 -19.56
N VAL A 351 -13.20 -15.57 -18.70
CA VAL A 351 -13.40 -14.13 -18.51
C VAL A 351 -13.05 -13.35 -19.78
N SER A 352 -12.14 -13.86 -20.62
CA SER A 352 -11.72 -13.19 -21.87
C SER A 352 -12.85 -13.00 -22.88
N GLU A 353 -13.93 -13.76 -22.77
CA GLU A 353 -15.16 -13.56 -23.57
C GLU A 353 -15.82 -12.21 -23.28
N LYS A 354 -15.59 -11.65 -22.10
CA LYS A 354 -16.13 -10.35 -21.63
C LYS A 354 -15.01 -9.32 -21.53
N LYS A 355 -14.56 -8.79 -22.66
CA LYS A 355 -13.40 -7.88 -22.82
C LYS A 355 -13.38 -6.66 -21.88
N ASN A 356 -14.53 -6.22 -21.37
CA ASN A 356 -14.62 -5.05 -20.50
C ASN A 356 -14.43 -5.38 -19.01
N VAL A 357 -14.46 -6.65 -18.61
CA VAL A 357 -14.21 -7.09 -17.24
C VAL A 357 -12.72 -6.94 -16.94
N ARG A 358 -12.40 -6.29 -15.85
CA ARG A 358 -11.02 -6.20 -15.35
C ARG A 358 -10.75 -7.38 -14.46
N LEU A 359 -9.77 -8.18 -14.81
CA LEU A 359 -9.37 -9.37 -14.07
C LEU A 359 -8.02 -9.10 -13.39
N LEU A 360 -7.99 -9.20 -12.07
CA LEU A 360 -6.83 -8.89 -11.26
C LEU A 360 -6.37 -10.11 -10.46
N GLN A 361 -5.04 -10.26 -10.39
CA GLN A 361 -4.38 -11.24 -9.54
C GLN A 361 -3.49 -10.50 -8.55
N CYS A 362 -3.76 -10.63 -7.23
CA CYS A 362 -3.07 -9.82 -6.22
C CYS A 362 -1.97 -10.59 -5.45
N GLY A 363 -1.83 -11.89 -5.69
CA GLY A 363 -0.93 -12.75 -4.90
C GLY A 363 -1.58 -13.23 -3.58
N GLN A 364 -0.86 -14.09 -2.89
CA GLN A 364 -1.28 -14.63 -1.59
C GLN A 364 -0.98 -13.62 -0.47
N TRP A 365 -1.76 -13.67 0.59
CA TRP A 365 -1.52 -12.91 1.82
C TRP A 365 -1.43 -13.85 3.02
N GLY A 366 -0.82 -13.36 4.10
CA GLY A 366 -0.71 -14.10 5.35
C GLY A 366 -2.02 -14.08 6.16
N GLU A 367 -2.05 -14.83 7.25
CA GLU A 367 -3.23 -14.91 8.13
C GLU A 367 -3.54 -13.60 8.85
N LYS A 368 -2.52 -12.75 9.05
CA LYS A 368 -2.66 -11.47 9.75
C LYS A 368 -2.41 -10.29 8.81
N SER A 369 -3.29 -9.31 8.86
CA SER A 369 -3.06 -8.02 8.21
C SER A 369 -1.84 -7.31 8.83
N LEU A 370 -1.06 -6.65 7.99
CA LEU A 370 0.14 -5.94 8.45
C LEU A 370 -0.23 -4.59 9.09
N PRO A 371 0.53 -4.16 10.11
CA PRO A 371 0.43 -2.80 10.62
C PRO A 371 0.66 -1.77 9.52
N GLY A 372 -0.02 -0.66 9.61
CA GLY A 372 0.09 0.43 8.65
C GLY A 372 -0.71 1.64 9.13
N LEU A 373 -0.70 2.68 8.34
CA LEU A 373 -1.42 3.91 8.63
C LEU A 373 -2.63 4.07 7.69
N ASP A 374 -3.67 4.68 8.20
CA ASP A 374 -4.84 5.10 7.46
C ASP A 374 -4.92 6.62 7.45
N TYR A 375 -5.28 7.21 6.29
CA TYR A 375 -5.22 8.65 6.06
C TYR A 375 -6.56 9.19 5.62
N LYS A 376 -6.99 10.26 6.27
CA LYS A 376 -8.18 10.99 5.83
C LYS A 376 -7.85 12.46 5.58
N ARG A 377 -7.94 12.86 4.32
CA ARG A 377 -7.76 14.26 3.91
C ARG A 377 -8.89 15.12 4.48
N VAL A 378 -8.53 16.21 5.17
CA VAL A 378 -9.46 17.28 5.56
C VAL A 378 -8.98 18.60 4.99
N THR A 379 -9.86 19.62 4.93
CA THR A 379 -9.46 20.94 4.44
C THR A 379 -8.35 21.52 5.32
N GLY A 380 -7.20 21.79 4.70
CA GLY A 380 -6.04 22.32 5.41
C GLY A 380 -5.22 21.32 6.22
N GLY A 381 -5.57 20.01 6.22
CA GLY A 381 -4.88 19.04 7.05
C GLY A 381 -5.05 17.58 6.62
N LEU A 382 -4.47 16.70 7.42
CA LEU A 382 -4.52 15.26 7.29
C LEU A 382 -4.78 14.65 8.67
N LEU A 383 -5.78 13.79 8.78
CA LEU A 383 -5.94 12.89 9.90
C LEU A 383 -5.15 11.62 9.59
N VAL A 384 -4.36 11.17 10.55
CA VAL A 384 -3.55 9.96 10.46
C VAL A 384 -3.87 9.09 11.66
N GLN A 385 -4.14 7.83 11.44
CA GLN A 385 -4.38 6.83 12.48
C GLN A 385 -3.76 5.50 12.09
N ASP A 386 -3.64 4.58 13.05
CA ASP A 386 -3.31 3.20 12.72
C ASP A 386 -4.47 2.53 11.97
N ARG A 387 -4.15 1.57 11.08
CA ARG A 387 -5.15 0.68 10.50
C ARG A 387 -5.91 -0.04 11.62
N ASP A 388 -7.21 -0.17 11.48
CA ASP A 388 -8.03 -0.97 12.38
C ASP A 388 -7.76 -2.46 12.17
N LEU A 389 -6.81 -3.02 12.91
CA LEU A 389 -6.45 -4.44 12.90
C LEU A 389 -7.20 -5.24 13.97
N GLY A 390 -7.96 -4.58 14.84
CA GLY A 390 -8.71 -5.22 15.91
C GLY A 390 -9.70 -6.26 15.37
N MET A 391 -9.71 -7.44 15.97
CA MET A 391 -10.63 -8.53 15.65
C MET A 391 -10.88 -9.34 16.91
N VAL A 392 -12.13 -9.71 17.14
CA VAL A 392 -12.53 -10.58 18.24
C VAL A 392 -12.63 -12.04 17.76
N THR A 393 -12.34 -12.96 18.67
CA THR A 393 -12.55 -14.40 18.53
C THR A 393 -13.75 -14.83 19.35
N LEU A 394 -14.13 -16.12 19.32
CA LEU A 394 -15.20 -16.66 20.17
C LEU A 394 -14.91 -16.46 21.66
N ASP A 395 -13.65 -16.55 22.06
CA ASP A 395 -13.22 -16.45 23.46
C ASP A 395 -13.31 -15.01 24.01
N ASP A 396 -13.35 -14.03 23.12
CA ASP A 396 -13.47 -12.60 23.49
C ASP A 396 -14.93 -12.16 23.65
N LEU A 397 -15.90 -13.01 23.31
CA LEU A 397 -17.32 -12.66 23.35
C LEU A 397 -17.91 -12.83 24.74
N GLU A 398 -18.54 -11.80 25.24
CA GLU A 398 -19.26 -11.80 26.53
C GLU A 398 -20.76 -12.01 26.30
N VAL A 399 -21.32 -13.14 26.75
CA VAL A 399 -22.77 -13.38 26.72
C VAL A 399 -23.41 -12.55 27.84
N VAL A 400 -24.29 -11.62 27.49
CA VAL A 400 -24.88 -10.64 28.45
C VAL A 400 -26.36 -10.88 28.72
N THR A 401 -27.02 -11.75 27.93
CA THR A 401 -28.43 -12.10 28.08
C THR A 401 -28.64 -13.44 28.79
N LYS A 402 -29.86 -13.68 29.29
CA LYS A 402 -30.25 -14.95 29.92
C LYS A 402 -30.15 -16.13 28.98
N ARG A 403 -30.54 -15.92 27.71
CA ARG A 403 -30.35 -16.90 26.64
C ARG A 403 -28.93 -16.76 26.08
N ALA A 404 -28.17 -17.82 26.12
CA ALA A 404 -26.93 -17.90 25.37
C ALA A 404 -27.19 -18.18 23.88
N PRO A 405 -26.35 -17.66 22.95
CA PRO A 405 -26.44 -18.04 21.55
C PRO A 405 -26.06 -19.54 21.36
N THR A 406 -26.64 -20.16 20.35
CA THR A 406 -26.21 -21.49 19.91
C THR A 406 -24.84 -21.40 19.22
N GLU A 407 -24.20 -22.56 19.00
CA GLU A 407 -22.93 -22.60 18.28
C GLU A 407 -23.05 -22.04 16.85
N GLU A 408 -24.13 -22.37 16.15
CA GLU A 408 -24.43 -21.83 14.81
C GLU A 408 -24.62 -20.29 14.85
N GLU A 409 -25.40 -19.79 15.83
CA GLU A 409 -25.57 -18.36 16.02
C GLU A 409 -24.24 -17.66 16.31
N LEU A 410 -23.35 -18.25 17.12
CA LEU A 410 -22.01 -17.68 17.41
C LEU A 410 -21.16 -17.57 16.13
N GLN A 411 -21.17 -18.59 15.28
CA GLN A 411 -20.46 -18.54 14.00
C GLN A 411 -21.02 -17.45 13.07
N ASP A 412 -22.34 -17.33 13.00
CA ASP A 412 -23.00 -16.32 12.20
C ASP A 412 -22.79 -14.91 12.77
N LEU A 413 -22.76 -14.74 14.09
CA LEU A 413 -22.47 -13.48 14.77
C LEU A 413 -21.05 -12.99 14.45
N LEU A 414 -20.05 -13.87 14.55
CA LEU A 414 -18.66 -13.52 14.19
C LEU A 414 -18.50 -13.22 12.69
N PHE A 415 -19.20 -13.98 11.83
CA PHE A 415 -19.23 -13.68 10.41
C PHE A 415 -19.82 -12.29 10.15
N ALA A 416 -21.00 -12.01 10.72
CA ALA A 416 -21.67 -10.71 10.58
C ALA A 416 -20.83 -9.55 11.15
N TRP A 417 -20.09 -9.79 12.24
CA TRP A 417 -19.18 -8.83 12.85
C TRP A 417 -18.04 -8.43 11.93
N LYS A 418 -17.40 -9.43 11.28
CA LYS A 418 -16.36 -9.18 10.27
C LYS A 418 -16.87 -8.34 9.11
N VAL A 419 -18.09 -8.61 8.65
CA VAL A 419 -18.71 -7.81 7.59
C VAL A 419 -19.02 -6.40 8.09
N ALA A 420 -19.62 -6.25 9.29
CA ALA A 420 -19.99 -4.95 9.85
C ALA A 420 -18.80 -4.01 10.01
N LYS A 421 -17.61 -4.54 10.38
CA LYS A 421 -16.35 -3.80 10.41
C LYS A 421 -16.03 -3.10 9.09
N MET A 422 -16.41 -3.68 7.96
CA MET A 422 -16.07 -3.19 6.62
C MET A 422 -17.19 -2.38 5.96
N VAL A 423 -18.33 -2.27 6.62
CA VAL A 423 -19.48 -1.49 6.15
C VAL A 423 -19.41 -0.06 6.70
N LYS A 424 -19.75 0.92 5.89
CA LYS A 424 -19.82 2.34 6.31
C LYS A 424 -20.83 2.55 7.44
N SER A 425 -20.41 3.26 8.49
CA SER A 425 -21.22 3.56 9.67
C SER A 425 -22.40 4.49 9.35
N ASN A 426 -23.51 4.39 10.05
CA ASN A 426 -23.84 3.31 10.98
C ASN A 426 -24.08 2.01 10.19
N ALA A 427 -23.42 0.92 10.61
CA ALA A 427 -23.53 -0.36 9.94
C ALA A 427 -24.43 -1.34 10.71
N ILE A 428 -25.39 -1.94 10.02
CA ILE A 428 -26.17 -3.09 10.48
C ILE A 428 -26.05 -4.21 9.43
N VAL A 429 -25.69 -5.40 9.87
CA VAL A 429 -25.56 -6.58 9.03
C VAL A 429 -26.40 -7.70 9.58
N TYR A 430 -27.32 -8.23 8.78
CA TYR A 430 -28.05 -9.47 9.07
C TYR A 430 -27.36 -10.66 8.40
N ALA A 431 -27.20 -11.75 9.10
CA ALA A 431 -26.54 -12.94 8.58
C ALA A 431 -27.22 -14.24 9.04
N SER A 432 -27.10 -15.29 8.23
CA SER A 432 -27.50 -16.65 8.54
C SER A 432 -26.74 -17.63 7.67
N GLY A 433 -26.23 -18.72 8.24
CA GLY A 433 -25.47 -19.75 7.54
C GLY A 433 -24.20 -19.22 6.87
N ARG A 434 -23.52 -18.27 7.53
CA ARG A 434 -22.32 -17.55 7.06
C ARG A 434 -22.54 -16.89 5.69
N GLN A 435 -23.72 -16.29 5.53
CA GLN A 435 -24.13 -15.47 4.39
C GLN A 435 -24.80 -14.20 4.93
N THR A 436 -24.50 -13.06 4.33
CA THR A 436 -25.27 -11.84 4.58
C THR A 436 -26.69 -12.00 4.08
N ILE A 437 -27.67 -11.63 4.90
CA ILE A 437 -29.09 -11.63 4.54
C ILE A 437 -29.54 -10.23 4.13
N GLY A 438 -28.97 -9.21 4.75
CA GLY A 438 -29.20 -7.81 4.41
C GLY A 438 -28.14 -6.92 5.05
N VAL A 439 -27.79 -5.86 4.34
CA VAL A 439 -26.80 -4.88 4.78
C VAL A 439 -27.39 -3.48 4.75
N GLY A 440 -27.37 -2.80 5.88
CA GLY A 440 -27.69 -1.38 5.99
C GLY A 440 -26.42 -0.58 6.27
N ALA A 441 -26.05 0.30 5.36
CA ALA A 441 -24.78 1.03 5.37
C ALA A 441 -24.99 2.54 5.32
N GLY A 442 -24.07 3.30 5.96
CA GLY A 442 -23.91 4.74 5.74
C GLY A 442 -25.08 5.60 6.20
N GLN A 443 -25.88 5.16 7.17
CA GLN A 443 -27.03 5.92 7.64
C GLN A 443 -26.71 6.71 8.91
N MET A 444 -27.31 7.92 9.05
CA MET A 444 -27.18 8.75 10.24
C MET A 444 -27.86 8.12 11.47
N SER A 445 -28.81 7.21 11.25
CA SER A 445 -29.52 6.49 12.31
C SER A 445 -29.35 4.98 12.16
N ARG A 446 -28.94 4.29 13.24
CA ARG A 446 -28.79 2.83 13.28
C ARG A 446 -30.11 2.11 13.02
N VAL A 447 -31.24 2.68 13.50
CA VAL A 447 -32.59 2.17 13.22
C VAL A 447 -32.88 2.17 11.72
N ASN A 448 -32.47 3.20 10.98
CA ASN A 448 -32.65 3.25 9.52
C ASN A 448 -31.76 2.23 8.81
N SER A 449 -30.52 2.02 9.28
CA SER A 449 -29.66 0.94 8.74
C SER A 449 -30.33 -0.43 8.92
N ALA A 450 -30.91 -0.71 10.09
CA ALA A 450 -31.63 -1.95 10.36
C ALA A 450 -32.85 -2.12 9.43
N ARG A 451 -33.64 -1.05 9.20
CA ARG A 451 -34.78 -1.06 8.29
C ARG A 451 -34.33 -1.34 6.85
N ILE A 452 -33.27 -0.69 6.38
CA ILE A 452 -32.72 -0.90 5.03
C ILE A 452 -32.26 -2.34 4.86
N ALA A 453 -31.55 -2.92 5.85
CA ALA A 453 -31.14 -4.31 5.82
C ALA A 453 -32.34 -5.27 5.69
N ALA A 454 -33.43 -5.02 6.43
CA ALA A 454 -34.65 -5.80 6.34
C ALA A 454 -35.35 -5.66 4.95
N ILE A 455 -35.48 -4.46 4.45
CA ILE A 455 -36.09 -4.19 3.12
C ILE A 455 -35.29 -4.89 2.02
N LYS A 456 -33.97 -4.82 2.05
CA LYS A 456 -33.12 -5.50 1.05
C LYS A 456 -33.24 -7.02 1.12
N ALA A 457 -33.30 -7.58 2.32
CA ALA A 457 -33.58 -9.01 2.51
C ALA A 457 -34.93 -9.43 1.92
N GLU A 458 -35.98 -8.65 2.16
CA GLU A 458 -37.30 -8.89 1.59
C GLU A 458 -37.30 -8.84 0.04
N HIS A 459 -36.67 -7.82 -0.54
CA HIS A 459 -36.54 -7.69 -2.02
C HIS A 459 -35.75 -8.86 -2.62
N ALA A 460 -34.74 -9.38 -1.93
CA ALA A 460 -33.97 -10.54 -2.36
C ALA A 460 -34.70 -11.88 -2.10
N GLY A 461 -35.87 -11.87 -1.45
CA GLY A 461 -36.60 -13.07 -1.06
C GLY A 461 -35.92 -13.89 0.05
N LEU A 462 -35.02 -13.26 0.81
CA LEU A 462 -34.29 -13.91 1.91
C LEU A 462 -35.04 -13.77 3.23
N LYS A 463 -34.96 -14.81 4.05
CA LYS A 463 -35.69 -14.88 5.31
C LYS A 463 -34.89 -14.22 6.43
N VAL A 464 -35.37 -13.11 6.98
CA VAL A 464 -34.76 -12.43 8.14
C VAL A 464 -35.04 -13.19 9.44
N LYS A 465 -36.23 -13.78 9.60
CA LYS A 465 -36.60 -14.49 10.83
C LYS A 465 -35.65 -15.65 11.11
N GLY A 466 -35.04 -15.61 12.29
CA GLY A 466 -34.07 -16.58 12.77
C GLY A 466 -32.61 -16.25 12.40
N SER A 467 -32.36 -15.14 11.68
CA SER A 467 -30.99 -14.67 11.41
C SER A 467 -30.42 -13.92 12.62
N VAL A 468 -29.12 -13.63 12.55
CA VAL A 468 -28.43 -12.82 13.56
C VAL A 468 -28.19 -11.41 13.05
N MET A 469 -27.89 -10.47 13.96
CA MET A 469 -27.60 -9.08 13.66
C MET A 469 -26.26 -8.65 14.26
N ALA A 470 -25.40 -8.01 13.46
CA ALA A 470 -24.22 -7.28 13.92
C ALA A 470 -24.44 -5.76 13.80
N SER A 471 -23.96 -5.02 14.81
CA SER A 471 -23.90 -3.56 14.81
C SER A 471 -22.48 -3.09 15.09
N ASP A 472 -21.95 -2.19 14.27
CA ASP A 472 -20.59 -1.63 14.37
C ASP A 472 -20.32 -0.85 15.67
N ALA A 473 -21.38 -0.42 16.38
CA ALA A 473 -21.33 0.26 17.68
C ALA A 473 -22.52 -0.12 18.57
N PHE A 474 -22.49 0.35 19.81
CA PHE A 474 -23.54 0.06 20.80
C PHE A 474 -24.91 0.66 20.41
N PHE A 475 -25.98 0.07 20.94
CA PHE A 475 -27.32 0.62 20.85
C PHE A 475 -27.53 1.64 21.99
N PRO A 476 -27.87 2.90 21.66
CA PRO A 476 -28.10 3.93 22.68
C PRO A 476 -29.43 3.76 23.41
N PHE A 477 -30.40 3.03 22.83
CA PHE A 477 -31.75 2.82 23.34
C PHE A 477 -32.25 1.44 22.96
N ARG A 478 -33.27 0.93 23.64
CA ARG A 478 -33.89 -0.36 23.42
C ARG A 478 -34.58 -0.52 22.05
N ASP A 479 -34.98 0.61 21.41
CA ASP A 479 -35.71 0.62 20.15
C ASP A 479 -34.99 -0.11 19.02
N GLY A 480 -33.66 -0.11 19.03
CA GLY A 480 -32.87 -0.91 18.07
C GLY A 480 -33.09 -2.42 18.22
N ILE A 481 -33.22 -2.89 19.45
CA ILE A 481 -33.48 -4.31 19.78
C ILE A 481 -34.96 -4.66 19.54
N ASP A 482 -35.89 -3.80 19.96
CA ASP A 482 -37.33 -4.01 19.71
C ASP A 482 -37.61 -4.12 18.19
N ASN A 483 -36.99 -3.26 17.36
CA ASN A 483 -37.12 -3.35 15.90
C ASN A 483 -36.49 -4.63 15.33
N ALA A 484 -35.33 -5.08 15.86
CA ALA A 484 -34.71 -6.33 15.45
C ALA A 484 -35.58 -7.54 15.80
N ALA A 485 -36.17 -7.56 16.99
CA ALA A 485 -37.12 -8.58 17.43
C ALA A 485 -38.36 -8.64 16.54
N ALA A 486 -38.90 -7.48 16.15
CA ALA A 486 -40.08 -7.38 15.30
C ALA A 486 -39.88 -8.02 13.92
N VAL A 487 -38.67 -8.01 13.36
CA VAL A 487 -38.34 -8.69 12.09
C VAL A 487 -37.84 -10.12 12.30
N GLY A 488 -37.73 -10.55 13.57
CA GLY A 488 -37.43 -11.93 13.94
C GLY A 488 -35.93 -12.27 14.05
N ILE A 489 -35.07 -11.30 14.33
CA ILE A 489 -33.64 -11.52 14.68
C ILE A 489 -33.58 -12.39 15.95
N ALA A 490 -32.73 -13.42 15.91
CA ALA A 490 -32.56 -14.36 17.02
C ALA A 490 -31.43 -13.99 17.97
N ALA A 491 -30.34 -13.43 17.46
CA ALA A 491 -29.16 -13.07 18.27
C ALA A 491 -28.49 -11.79 17.75
N VAL A 492 -27.80 -11.09 18.65
CA VAL A 492 -27.15 -9.79 18.38
C VAL A 492 -25.71 -9.78 18.85
N ILE A 493 -24.81 -9.22 18.03
CA ILE A 493 -23.43 -8.88 18.39
C ILE A 493 -23.22 -7.39 18.29
N GLN A 494 -22.67 -6.79 19.35
CA GLN A 494 -22.37 -5.37 19.44
C GLN A 494 -21.26 -5.10 20.47
N PRO A 495 -20.64 -3.91 20.49
CA PRO A 495 -19.57 -3.59 21.43
C PRO A 495 -20.00 -3.51 22.90
N GLY A 496 -21.22 -3.08 23.20
CA GLY A 496 -21.60 -2.60 24.52
C GLY A 496 -20.92 -1.27 24.87
N GLY A 497 -21.04 -0.83 26.12
CA GLY A 497 -20.43 0.39 26.63
C GLY A 497 -21.36 1.62 26.62
N SER A 498 -22.66 1.42 26.38
CA SER A 498 -23.67 2.45 26.57
C SER A 498 -24.02 2.60 28.04
N VAL A 499 -24.34 3.79 28.50
CA VAL A 499 -24.95 4.03 29.84
C VAL A 499 -26.32 3.35 30.01
N ARG A 500 -26.88 2.87 28.90
CA ARG A 500 -28.19 2.16 28.84
C ARG A 500 -28.04 0.68 28.46
N ASP A 501 -26.87 0.08 28.62
CA ASP A 501 -26.68 -1.34 28.30
C ASP A 501 -27.67 -2.24 29.03
N GLU A 502 -27.99 -1.93 30.32
CA GLU A 502 -28.98 -2.69 31.11
C GLU A 502 -30.39 -2.68 30.46
N GLU A 503 -30.82 -1.50 29.94
CA GLU A 503 -32.10 -1.36 29.23
C GLU A 503 -32.10 -2.18 27.91
N VAL A 504 -31.00 -2.15 27.20
CA VAL A 504 -30.81 -2.85 25.90
C VAL A 504 -30.77 -4.37 26.11
N ILE A 505 -30.07 -4.84 27.16
CA ILE A 505 -30.02 -6.25 27.55
C ILE A 505 -31.39 -6.73 28.00
N ALA A 506 -32.09 -5.95 28.83
CA ALA A 506 -33.44 -6.29 29.28
C ALA A 506 -34.42 -6.44 28.10
N ALA A 507 -34.35 -5.56 27.09
CA ALA A 507 -35.15 -5.68 25.88
C ALA A 507 -34.86 -6.98 25.12
N ALA A 508 -33.58 -7.36 24.99
CA ALA A 508 -33.21 -8.63 24.35
C ALA A 508 -33.75 -9.83 25.14
N ASP A 509 -33.66 -9.82 26.46
CA ASP A 509 -34.23 -10.84 27.35
C ASP A 509 -35.75 -10.96 27.22
N GLU A 510 -36.46 -9.82 27.19
CA GLU A 510 -37.92 -9.78 26.99
C GLU A 510 -38.36 -10.46 25.70
N HIS A 511 -37.56 -10.30 24.64
CA HIS A 511 -37.82 -10.92 23.33
C HIS A 511 -37.21 -12.32 23.17
N GLY A 512 -36.54 -12.87 24.18
CA GLY A 512 -35.88 -14.17 24.12
C GLY A 512 -34.69 -14.21 23.16
N MET A 513 -34.10 -13.08 22.83
CA MET A 513 -32.91 -12.96 21.99
C MET A 513 -31.64 -13.23 22.78
N ALA A 514 -30.62 -13.77 22.12
CA ALA A 514 -29.26 -13.78 22.68
C ALA A 514 -28.53 -12.49 22.31
N MET A 515 -27.64 -12.03 23.19
CA MET A 515 -26.76 -10.90 22.90
C MET A 515 -25.36 -11.17 23.42
N VAL A 516 -24.36 -10.83 22.59
CA VAL A 516 -22.96 -10.87 22.97
C VAL A 516 -22.32 -9.50 22.78
N PHE A 517 -21.42 -9.16 23.70
CA PHE A 517 -20.59 -7.96 23.62
C PHE A 517 -19.18 -8.29 23.17
N THR A 518 -18.63 -7.42 22.30
CA THR A 518 -17.25 -7.53 21.79
C THR A 518 -16.26 -6.63 22.54
N ARG A 519 -16.73 -5.65 23.28
CA ARG A 519 -15.94 -4.58 23.91
C ARG A 519 -15.04 -3.81 22.92
N MET A 520 -15.26 -4.00 21.62
CA MET A 520 -14.51 -3.38 20.52
C MET A 520 -15.49 -2.76 19.52
N ARG A 521 -15.26 -1.53 19.11
CA ARG A 521 -16.06 -0.79 18.13
C ARG A 521 -15.31 -0.67 16.82
N HIS A 522 -16.03 -0.73 15.69
CA HIS A 522 -15.45 -0.59 14.35
C HIS A 522 -16.19 0.48 13.54
N PHE A 523 -15.95 1.76 13.83
CA PHE A 523 -16.46 2.82 12.97
C PHE A 523 -15.66 2.95 11.68
N ARG A 524 -16.36 3.08 10.55
CA ARG A 524 -15.77 3.31 9.23
C ARG A 524 -16.56 4.40 8.50
N HIS A 525 -15.97 5.55 8.30
CA HIS A 525 -16.59 6.70 7.63
C HIS A 525 -16.00 7.02 6.26
#